data_b0712febf0ea5f65f170c36e24ba42db
#
_entry.id   b0712febf0ea5f65f170c36e24ba42db
#
_cell.length_a   1.000
_cell.length_b   1.000
_cell.length_c   1.000
_cell.angle_alpha   90.00
_cell.angle_beta   90.00
_cell.angle_gamma   90.00
#
_symmetry.space_group_name_H-M   'P 1'
#
loop_
_entity.id
_entity.type
_entity.pdbx_description
1 polymer ?
#
loop_
_entity_poly.entity_id
_entity_poly.type
_entity_poly.pdbx_seq_one_letter_code
_entity_poly.pdbx_strand_id
1 'polypeptide(L)'
;MRFEYDAPTTIAMVSDGQSLAVRDTRLSTQDIYPMSQTPLRFLLSDRIDLMKDTNVVAVTADDLYTSVTIEERNAVVGTSRLMLMVGSKDGQLKQWTVTDPQGYDTTVAIYNLDTVKKPDPGLFKIDFARYPTGGAN
;
A
#
# COMPACT_ATOMS: atom_id res chain seq x y z
N MET A 1 2.23 -6.82 -5.02
CA MET A 1 2.98 -5.85 -4.18
C MET A 1 3.73 -6.61 -3.10
N ARG A 2 4.96 -6.24 -2.84
CA ARG A 2 5.77 -6.84 -1.79
C ARG A 2 6.64 -5.77 -1.12
N PHE A 3 6.64 -5.76 0.20
CA PHE A 3 7.52 -4.92 1.01
C PHE A 3 8.36 -5.83 1.91
N GLU A 4 9.66 -5.67 1.83
CA GLU A 4 10.61 -6.27 2.75
C GLU A 4 11.34 -5.16 3.49
N TYR A 5 11.42 -5.28 4.79
CA TYR A 5 12.07 -4.29 5.64
C TYR A 5 13.49 -4.74 5.94
N ASP A 6 14.40 -3.77 6.06
CA ASP A 6 15.77 -4.04 6.44
C ASP A 6 15.86 -4.55 7.88
N ALA A 7 16.91 -5.35 8.12
CA ALA A 7 17.21 -5.81 9.48
C ALA A 7 17.31 -4.60 10.45
N PRO A 8 16.89 -4.72 11.71
CA PRO A 8 16.53 -5.96 12.41
C PRO A 8 15.05 -6.37 12.30
N THR A 9 14.26 -5.69 11.47
CA THR A 9 12.84 -5.99 11.31
C THR A 9 12.64 -7.34 10.65
N THR A 10 11.72 -8.14 11.21
CA THR A 10 11.36 -9.47 10.69
C THR A 10 10.01 -9.48 9.97
N ILE A 11 9.45 -8.29 9.74
CA ILE A 11 8.15 -8.11 9.09
C ILE A 11 8.33 -8.04 7.58
N ALA A 12 7.44 -8.69 6.85
CA ALA A 12 7.28 -8.56 5.41
C ALA A 12 5.80 -8.49 5.05
N MET A 13 5.49 -7.76 3.99
CA MET A 13 4.12 -7.63 3.49
C MET A 13 4.08 -8.10 2.05
N VAL A 14 3.10 -8.93 1.71
CA VAL A 14 2.90 -9.44 0.35
C VAL A 14 1.44 -9.33 -0.03
N SER A 15 1.16 -8.86 -1.23
CA SER A 15 -0.19 -8.87 -1.80
C SER A 15 -0.19 -9.53 -3.16
N ASP A 16 -1.18 -10.39 -3.38
CA ASP A 16 -1.49 -11.01 -4.67
C ASP A 16 -2.52 -10.21 -5.49
N GLY A 17 -2.94 -9.06 -4.99
CA GLY A 17 -3.98 -8.23 -5.59
C GLY A 17 -5.37 -8.42 -4.97
N GLN A 18 -5.62 -9.51 -4.28
CA GLN A 18 -6.88 -9.81 -3.59
C GLN A 18 -6.75 -9.71 -2.07
N SER A 19 -5.63 -10.17 -1.55
CA SER A 19 -5.34 -10.21 -0.13
C SER A 19 -3.99 -9.57 0.15
N LEU A 20 -3.86 -9.03 1.36
CA LEU A 20 -2.61 -8.53 1.91
C LEU A 20 -2.20 -9.43 3.06
N ALA A 21 -1.01 -10.03 2.96
CA ALA A 21 -0.42 -10.81 4.03
C ALA A 21 0.65 -10.00 4.73
N VAL A 22 0.56 -9.90 6.04
CA VAL A 22 1.59 -9.33 6.92
C VAL A 22 2.23 -10.46 7.68
N ARG A 23 3.53 -10.70 7.41
CA ARG A 23 4.29 -11.81 7.97
C ARG A 23 5.26 -11.33 9.02
N ASP A 24 5.38 -12.10 10.11
CA ASP A 24 6.52 -12.00 11.00
C ASP A 24 7.32 -13.29 10.90
N THR A 25 8.48 -13.23 10.27
CA THR A 25 9.31 -14.42 10.02
C THR A 25 9.91 -14.99 11.30
N ARG A 26 10.12 -14.15 12.31
CA ARG A 26 10.65 -14.60 13.60
C ARG A 26 9.63 -15.42 14.37
N LEU A 27 8.37 -14.98 14.35
CA LEU A 27 7.27 -15.65 15.05
C LEU A 27 6.60 -16.72 14.19
N SER A 28 6.95 -16.79 12.90
CA SER A 28 6.32 -17.67 11.92
C SER A 28 4.80 -17.46 11.85
N THR A 29 4.36 -16.21 11.95
CA THR A 29 2.95 -15.81 11.88
C THR A 29 2.64 -15.05 10.61
N GLN A 30 1.38 -15.08 10.21
CA GLN A 30 0.88 -14.34 9.06
C GLN A 30 -0.57 -13.91 9.32
N ASP A 31 -0.82 -12.62 9.18
CA ASP A 31 -2.16 -12.05 9.22
C ASP A 31 -2.60 -11.71 7.80
N ILE A 32 -3.85 -12.04 7.47
CA ILE A 32 -4.42 -11.85 6.13
C ILE A 32 -5.53 -10.80 6.20
N TYR A 33 -5.42 -9.79 5.33
CA TYR A 33 -6.42 -8.73 5.19
C TYR A 33 -6.94 -8.68 3.76
N PRO A 34 -8.26 -8.51 3.55
CA PRO A 34 -8.79 -8.27 2.21
C PRO A 34 -8.25 -6.93 1.65
N MET A 35 -7.83 -6.93 0.39
CA MET A 35 -7.38 -5.69 -0.27
C MET A 35 -8.47 -4.64 -0.34
N SER A 36 -9.73 -5.05 -0.41
CA SER A 36 -10.87 -4.13 -0.42
C SER A 36 -10.98 -3.25 0.84
N GLN A 37 -10.31 -3.63 1.92
CA GLN A 37 -10.32 -2.90 3.19
C GLN A 37 -9.10 -1.99 3.39
N THR A 38 -8.22 -1.91 2.41
CA THR A 38 -7.03 -1.05 2.50
C THR A 38 -7.00 -0.04 1.36
N PRO A 39 -6.65 1.25 1.63
CA PRO A 39 -6.46 2.24 0.57
C PRO A 39 -5.30 1.92 -0.37
N LEU A 40 -4.40 1.01 0.01
CA LEU A 40 -3.32 0.55 -0.87
C LEU A 40 -3.83 -0.10 -2.15
N ARG A 41 -5.09 -0.55 -2.21
CA ARG A 41 -5.69 -1.09 -3.44
C ARG A 41 -5.62 -0.11 -4.60
N PHE A 42 -5.64 1.18 -4.33
CA PHE A 42 -5.54 2.21 -5.37
C PHE A 42 -4.17 2.22 -6.04
N LEU A 43 -3.12 1.81 -5.34
CA LEU A 43 -1.76 1.69 -5.89
C LEU A 43 -1.57 0.44 -6.73
N LEU A 44 -2.44 -0.55 -6.59
CA LEU A 44 -2.33 -1.86 -7.24
C LEU A 44 -3.26 -2.00 -8.43
N SER A 45 -4.08 -1.01 -8.70
CA SER A 45 -4.99 -1.02 -9.83
C SER A 45 -4.22 -0.78 -11.14
N ASP A 46 -4.47 -1.60 -12.17
CA ASP A 46 -3.87 -1.43 -13.49
C ASP A 46 -4.25 -0.10 -14.12
N ARG A 47 -5.48 0.33 -13.87
CA ARG A 47 -6.03 1.58 -14.31
C ARG A 47 -6.92 2.17 -13.25
N ILE A 48 -6.69 3.42 -12.91
CA ILE A 48 -7.55 4.15 -11.97
C ILE A 48 -7.77 5.57 -12.48
N ASP A 49 -9.02 5.97 -12.51
CA ASP A 49 -9.39 7.37 -12.68
C ASP A 49 -9.67 7.95 -11.29
N LEU A 50 -8.71 8.69 -10.75
CA LEU A 50 -8.80 9.21 -9.39
C LEU A 50 -10.04 10.07 -9.18
N MET A 51 -10.48 10.81 -10.20
CA MET A 51 -11.63 11.68 -10.08
C MET A 51 -12.96 10.94 -10.10
N LYS A 52 -13.02 9.77 -10.75
CA LYS A 52 -14.25 8.96 -10.85
C LYS A 52 -14.31 7.84 -9.85
N ASP A 53 -13.17 7.19 -9.61
CA ASP A 53 -13.11 5.94 -8.85
C ASP A 53 -12.82 6.17 -7.36
N THR A 54 -12.43 7.38 -6.99
CA THR A 54 -12.06 7.72 -5.62
C THR A 54 -12.67 9.06 -5.19
N ASN A 55 -12.67 9.30 -3.89
CA ASN A 55 -13.09 10.57 -3.31
C ASN A 55 -11.87 11.46 -3.09
N VAL A 56 -11.53 12.26 -4.10
CA VAL A 56 -10.44 13.24 -4.01
C VAL A 56 -10.91 14.45 -3.22
N VAL A 57 -10.25 14.74 -2.10
CA VAL A 57 -10.60 15.86 -1.21
C VAL A 57 -9.64 17.03 -1.33
N ALA A 58 -8.45 16.84 -1.86
CA ALA A 58 -7.48 17.91 -2.06
C ALA A 58 -6.52 17.58 -3.19
N VAL A 59 -6.16 18.60 -3.97
CA VAL A 59 -5.09 18.54 -4.97
C VAL A 59 -4.25 19.80 -4.81
N THR A 60 -2.94 19.62 -4.61
CA THR A 60 -1.99 20.75 -4.57
C THR A 60 -0.85 20.46 -5.53
N ALA A 61 -0.34 21.48 -6.17
CA ALA A 61 0.74 21.34 -7.14
C ALA A 61 1.73 22.49 -7.02
N ASP A 62 3.01 22.17 -7.14
CA ASP A 62 4.08 23.12 -7.34
C ASP A 62 4.97 22.67 -8.50
N ASP A 63 6.11 23.31 -8.71
CA ASP A 63 7.01 23.00 -9.84
C ASP A 63 7.61 21.60 -9.74
N LEU A 64 7.71 21.04 -8.54
CA LEU A 64 8.35 19.76 -8.29
C LEU A 64 7.35 18.62 -8.14
N TYR A 65 6.27 18.84 -7.36
CA TYR A 65 5.35 17.79 -6.98
C TYR A 65 3.90 18.19 -7.12
N THR A 66 3.09 17.21 -7.48
CA THR A 66 1.63 17.28 -7.41
C THR A 66 1.17 16.27 -6.37
N SER A 67 0.40 16.73 -5.39
CA SER A 67 -0.12 15.89 -4.32
C SER A 67 -1.63 15.76 -4.44
N VAL A 68 -2.12 14.52 -4.38
CA VAL A 68 -3.55 14.19 -4.43
C VAL A 68 -3.91 13.48 -3.15
N THR A 69 -4.90 13.99 -2.43
CA THR A 69 -5.40 13.36 -1.21
C THR A 69 -6.75 12.73 -1.48
N ILE A 70 -6.85 11.45 -1.20
CA ILE A 70 -8.05 10.63 -1.33
C ILE A 70 -8.54 10.31 0.07
N GLU A 71 -9.83 10.45 0.30
CA GLU A 71 -10.46 10.08 1.56
C GLU A 71 -11.39 8.90 1.33
N GLU A 72 -11.32 7.93 2.20
CA GLU A 72 -12.20 6.78 2.20
C GLU A 72 -12.92 6.67 3.53
N ARG A 73 -14.24 6.65 3.48
CA ARG A 73 -15.09 6.52 4.66
C ARG A 73 -15.63 5.10 4.75
N ASN A 74 -15.39 4.47 5.89
CA ASN A 74 -15.94 3.17 6.21
C ASN A 74 -16.82 3.30 7.46
N ALA A 75 -18.05 2.82 7.39
CA ALA A 75 -19.02 2.95 8.48
C ALA A 75 -18.60 2.22 9.76
N VAL A 76 -17.77 1.20 9.64
CA VAL A 76 -17.34 0.36 10.77
C VAL A 76 -16.01 0.83 11.36
N VAL A 77 -15.00 1.04 10.53
CA VAL A 77 -13.62 1.33 10.99
C VAL A 77 -13.30 2.82 11.01
N GLY A 78 -14.09 3.65 10.34
CA GLY A 78 -13.88 5.09 10.28
C GLY A 78 -13.28 5.57 8.96
N THR A 79 -12.72 6.76 8.98
CA THR A 79 -12.19 7.43 7.80
C THR A 79 -10.68 7.26 7.71
N SER A 80 -10.19 6.84 6.55
CA SER A 80 -8.77 6.82 6.23
C SER A 80 -8.48 7.75 5.05
N ARG A 81 -7.22 8.17 4.92
CA ARG A 81 -6.74 9.02 3.84
C ARG A 81 -5.51 8.42 3.19
N LEU A 82 -5.40 8.63 1.89
CA LEU A 82 -4.22 8.30 1.12
C LEU A 82 -3.77 9.55 0.37
N MET A 83 -2.58 10.04 0.68
CA MET A 83 -1.97 11.14 -0.06
C MET A 83 -0.92 10.56 -1.01
N LEU A 84 -1.10 10.83 -2.30
CA LEU A 84 -0.16 10.44 -3.36
C LEU A 84 0.62 11.67 -3.77
N MET A 85 1.95 11.56 -3.81
CA MET A 85 2.84 12.61 -4.28
C MET A 85 3.53 12.13 -5.55
N VAL A 86 3.25 12.81 -6.66
CA VAL A 86 3.84 12.49 -7.97
C VAL A 86 4.72 13.65 -8.44
N GLY A 87 5.73 13.35 -9.23
CA GLY A 87 6.55 14.37 -9.87
C GLY A 87 5.72 15.18 -10.86
N SER A 88 5.74 16.51 -10.77
CA SER A 88 4.95 17.37 -11.66
C SER A 88 5.41 17.30 -13.12
N LYS A 89 6.68 16.95 -13.36
CA LYS A 89 7.26 16.87 -14.70
C LYS A 89 7.19 15.49 -15.31
N ASP A 90 7.44 14.43 -14.53
CA ASP A 90 7.54 13.06 -15.03
C ASP A 90 6.31 12.19 -14.73
N GLY A 91 5.41 12.68 -13.87
CA GLY A 91 4.20 11.92 -13.47
C GLY A 91 4.47 10.66 -12.65
N GLN A 92 5.70 10.45 -12.20
CA GLN A 92 6.06 9.27 -11.42
C GLN A 92 5.68 9.42 -9.97
N LEU A 93 5.15 8.34 -9.39
CA LEU A 93 4.87 8.30 -7.95
C LEU A 93 6.19 8.37 -7.17
N LYS A 94 6.30 9.34 -6.27
CA LYS A 94 7.50 9.58 -5.47
C LYS A 94 7.31 9.17 -4.02
N GLN A 95 6.10 9.31 -3.49
CA GLN A 95 5.81 9.08 -2.09
C GLN A 95 4.31 8.90 -1.92
N TRP A 96 3.92 8.12 -0.91
CA TRP A 96 2.53 8.13 -0.44
C TRP A 96 2.49 8.10 1.08
N THR A 97 1.41 8.63 1.63
CA THR A 97 1.13 8.62 3.06
C THR A 97 -0.27 8.06 3.29
N VAL A 98 -0.37 7.03 4.11
CA VAL A 98 -1.65 6.49 4.57
C VAL A 98 -1.91 7.01 5.97
N THR A 99 -3.05 7.67 6.17
CA THR A 99 -3.54 8.07 7.50
C THR A 99 -4.66 7.12 7.88
N ASP A 100 -4.47 6.38 8.96
CA ASP A 100 -5.48 5.43 9.43
C ASP A 100 -6.63 6.14 10.16
N PRO A 101 -7.74 5.43 10.50
CA PRO A 101 -8.86 6.05 11.19
C PRO A 101 -8.52 6.60 12.58
N GLN A 102 -7.45 6.14 13.21
CA GLN A 102 -6.96 6.65 14.49
C GLN A 102 -6.09 7.90 14.35
N GLY A 103 -5.75 8.29 13.12
CA GLY A 103 -4.94 9.47 12.84
C GLY A 103 -3.44 9.22 12.71
N TYR A 104 -3.01 7.96 12.71
CA TYR A 104 -1.59 7.61 12.52
C TYR A 104 -1.22 7.63 11.05
N ASP A 105 -0.08 8.25 10.75
CA ASP A 105 0.46 8.35 9.41
C ASP A 105 1.56 7.32 9.18
N THR A 106 1.48 6.66 8.02
CA THR A 106 2.55 5.82 7.50
C THR A 106 2.97 6.36 6.15
N THR A 107 4.22 6.77 6.03
CA THR A 107 4.77 7.35 4.80
C THR A 107 5.80 6.42 4.19
N VAL A 108 5.68 6.21 2.89
CA VAL A 108 6.64 5.44 2.09
C VAL A 108 7.16 6.34 0.98
N ALA A 109 8.48 6.58 0.98
CA ALA A 109 9.17 7.30 -0.08
C ALA A 109 9.88 6.29 -0.99
N ILE A 110 9.82 6.54 -2.30
CA ILE A 110 10.40 5.66 -3.32
C ILE A 110 11.75 6.21 -3.75
N TYR A 111 12.79 5.36 -3.64
CA TYR A 111 14.14 5.66 -4.09
C TYR A 111 14.63 4.56 -5.02
N ASN A 112 15.48 4.89 -5.95
CA ASN A 112 16.15 3.92 -6.84
C ASN A 112 15.16 3.00 -7.55
N LEU A 113 14.09 3.58 -8.09
CA LEU A 113 13.05 2.82 -8.79
C LEU A 113 13.62 2.21 -10.07
N ASP A 114 13.58 0.89 -10.16
CA ASP A 114 13.90 0.15 -11.38
C ASP A 114 12.60 -0.19 -12.12
N THR A 115 12.39 0.42 -13.28
CA THR A 115 11.21 0.21 -14.12
C THR A 115 11.43 -0.80 -15.24
N VAL A 116 12.62 -1.36 -15.37
CA VAL A 116 13.03 -2.25 -16.48
C VAL A 116 12.94 -3.72 -16.08
N LYS A 117 13.46 -4.07 -14.92
CA LYS A 117 13.51 -5.44 -14.42
C LYS A 117 12.13 -5.89 -13.95
N LYS A 118 11.64 -7.02 -14.50
CA LYS A 118 10.39 -7.64 -14.02
C LYS A 118 10.69 -8.59 -12.86
N PRO A 119 10.09 -8.37 -11.68
CA PRO A 119 10.22 -9.32 -10.58
C PRO A 119 9.57 -10.67 -10.90
N ASP A 120 10.07 -11.73 -10.29
CA ASP A 120 9.47 -13.06 -10.41
C ASP A 120 8.04 -13.03 -9.82
N PRO A 121 7.02 -13.48 -10.58
CA PRO A 121 5.64 -13.55 -10.07
C PRO A 121 5.48 -14.35 -8.78
N GLY A 122 6.33 -15.34 -8.54
CA GLY A 122 6.33 -16.13 -7.32
C GLY A 122 6.57 -15.32 -6.04
N LEU A 123 7.21 -14.15 -6.16
CA LEU A 123 7.45 -13.26 -5.01
C LEU A 123 6.15 -12.66 -4.45
N PHE A 124 5.08 -12.66 -5.23
CA PHE A 124 3.79 -12.06 -4.86
C PHE A 124 2.74 -13.08 -4.44
N LYS A 125 3.14 -14.34 -4.31
CA LYS A 125 2.26 -15.39 -3.80
C LYS A 125 2.21 -15.38 -2.27
N ILE A 126 1.01 -15.62 -1.74
CA ILE A 126 0.83 -15.77 -0.29
C ILE A 126 0.96 -17.25 0.04
N ASP A 127 1.90 -17.58 0.92
CA ASP A 127 2.15 -18.95 1.36
C ASP A 127 1.36 -19.25 2.64
N PHE A 128 0.20 -19.87 2.48
CA PHE A 128 -0.66 -20.21 3.59
C PHE A 128 -0.17 -21.46 4.38
N ALA A 129 0.65 -22.28 3.77
CA ALA A 129 1.14 -23.51 4.40
C ALA A 129 2.31 -23.23 5.35
N ARG A 130 3.24 -22.39 4.93
CA ARG A 130 4.42 -22.04 5.72
C ARG A 130 4.11 -21.09 6.86
N TYR A 131 3.13 -20.20 6.64
CA TYR A 131 2.74 -19.19 7.60
C TYR A 131 1.24 -19.34 7.90
N PRO A 132 0.86 -20.18 8.87
CA PRO A 132 -0.54 -20.26 9.27
C PRO A 132 -1.05 -18.90 9.69
N THR A 133 -2.31 -18.62 9.40
CA THR A 133 -2.91 -17.33 9.77
C THR A 133 -2.89 -17.16 11.28
N GLY A 134 -2.25 -16.07 11.74
CA GLY A 134 -2.28 -15.69 13.14
C GLY A 134 -3.70 -15.32 13.55
N GLY A 135 -4.09 -15.65 14.77
CA GLY A 135 -5.41 -15.32 15.28
C GLY A 135 -6.57 -16.11 14.67
N ALA A 136 -6.27 -17.18 13.96
CA ALA A 136 -7.28 -18.07 13.41
C ALA A 136 -8.00 -18.90 14.49
N ASN A 137 -7.79 -18.59 15.71
CA ASN A 137 -8.35 -19.30 16.86
C ASN A 137 -9.61 -18.64 17.38
#